data_fbe531e7c992e84c4b0e5f88f8c46c39
#
_entry.id   fbe531e7c992e84c4b0e5f88f8c46c39
#
_cell.length_a   1.000
_cell.length_b   1.000
_cell.length_c   1.000
_cell.angle_alpha   90.00
_cell.angle_beta   90.00
_cell.angle_gamma   90.00
#
_symmetry.space_group_name_H-M   'P 1'
#
loop_
_entity.id
_entity.type
_entity.pdbx_description
1 polymer ?
#
loop_
_entity_poly.entity_id
_entity_poly.type
_entity_poly.pdbx_seq_one_letter_code
_entity_poly.pdbx_strand_id
1 'polypeptide(L)'
;MRTATRTAARWLGILGLLLALAACSSDQRELQTWIDGIKARPGQPIPPLPEVRPAPSYVYEPGDRRSPFVPDAPRERLTTSSDIGPDPNRPRELLEQEPLDALTMVGTLRDARGPFGLIQDPDGRVHRVTVGNYMGQNHGRITGISESEIFLDEIVSDGLGGYVSRPASIGLND
;
A
#
# COMPACT_ATOMS: atom_id res chain seq x y z
N MET A 1 23.20 0.31 -85.85
CA MET A 1 23.62 1.33 -84.92
C MET A 1 22.64 1.55 -83.68
N ARG A 2 21.47 0.89 -83.63
CA ARG A 2 20.47 1.06 -82.52
C ARG A 2 20.64 0.13 -81.30
N THR A 3 21.47 -0.88 -81.37
CA THR A 3 21.71 -1.88 -80.33
C THR A 3 22.77 -1.43 -79.32
N ALA A 4 23.81 -0.71 -79.77
CA ALA A 4 24.91 -0.23 -78.94
C ALA A 4 24.47 0.88 -77.95
N THR A 5 23.50 1.73 -78.29
CA THR A 5 22.98 2.80 -77.39
C THR A 5 22.11 2.24 -76.29
N ARG A 6 21.39 1.15 -76.51
CA ARG A 6 20.54 0.52 -75.45
C ARG A 6 21.37 -0.21 -74.37
N THR A 7 22.49 -0.80 -74.77
CA THR A 7 23.42 -1.44 -73.81
C THR A 7 24.17 -0.42 -73.00
N ALA A 8 24.63 0.69 -73.58
CA ALA A 8 25.26 1.79 -72.84
C ALA A 8 24.33 2.44 -71.84
N ALA A 9 23.05 2.64 -72.20
CA ALA A 9 22.06 3.19 -71.26
C ALA A 9 21.77 2.26 -70.08
N ARG A 10 21.78 0.94 -70.29
CA ARG A 10 21.61 -0.05 -69.23
C ARG A 10 22.80 -0.03 -68.25
N TRP A 11 24.01 0.04 -68.75
CA TRP A 11 25.22 0.10 -67.92
C TRP A 11 25.31 1.37 -67.14
N LEU A 12 24.89 2.53 -67.66
CA LEU A 12 24.78 3.78 -66.97
C LEU A 12 23.73 3.75 -65.85
N GLY A 13 22.59 3.10 -66.08
CA GLY A 13 21.56 2.87 -65.06
C GLY A 13 22.04 1.99 -63.90
N ILE A 14 22.74 0.92 -64.20
CA ILE A 14 23.30 -0.01 -63.16
C ILE A 14 24.41 0.71 -62.37
N LEU A 15 25.26 1.47 -63.02
CA LEU A 15 26.31 2.26 -62.37
C LEU A 15 25.71 3.36 -61.43
N GLY A 16 24.65 4.00 -61.86
CA GLY A 16 23.93 5.00 -61.05
C GLY A 16 23.26 4.35 -59.83
N LEU A 17 22.68 3.15 -59.96
CA LEU A 17 22.08 2.37 -58.88
C LEU A 17 23.13 1.92 -57.88
N LEU A 18 24.30 1.49 -58.32
CA LEU A 18 25.42 1.10 -57.47
C LEU A 18 26.00 2.29 -56.65
N LEU A 19 26.08 3.44 -57.28
CA LEU A 19 26.50 4.68 -56.59
C LEU A 19 25.47 5.15 -55.54
N ALA A 20 24.17 5.01 -55.81
CA ALA A 20 23.14 5.35 -54.86
C ALA A 20 23.13 4.42 -53.62
N LEU A 21 23.43 3.13 -53.80
CA LEU A 21 23.57 2.17 -52.69
C LEU A 21 24.80 2.42 -51.81
N ALA A 22 25.87 2.98 -52.37
CA ALA A 22 27.08 3.33 -51.61
C ALA A 22 26.93 4.58 -50.74
N ALA A 23 25.98 5.45 -51.04
CA ALA A 23 25.74 6.69 -50.28
C ALA A 23 25.08 6.47 -48.91
N CYS A 24 24.38 5.36 -48.69
CA CYS A 24 23.69 5.07 -47.41
C CYS A 24 24.60 4.54 -46.28
N SER A 25 25.88 4.31 -46.55
CA SER A 25 26.78 3.67 -45.57
C SER A 25 27.56 4.68 -44.67
N SER A 26 27.48 5.98 -44.94
CA SER A 26 28.26 6.98 -44.22
C SER A 26 27.72 7.26 -42.80
N ASP A 27 26.40 7.38 -42.66
CA ASP A 27 25.73 7.66 -41.39
C ASP A 27 25.96 6.57 -40.32
N GLN A 28 26.02 5.32 -40.76
CA GLN A 28 26.20 4.20 -39.84
C GLN A 28 27.63 4.10 -39.29
N ARG A 29 28.63 4.55 -40.04
CA ARG A 29 30.02 4.61 -39.57
C ARG A 29 30.24 5.74 -38.57
N GLU A 30 29.63 6.86 -38.82
CA GLU A 30 29.70 8.01 -37.88
C GLU A 30 29.07 7.67 -36.53
N LEU A 31 27.90 7.02 -36.55
CA LEU A 31 27.23 6.56 -35.33
C LEU A 31 28.08 5.50 -34.58
N GLN A 32 28.67 4.55 -35.28
CA GLN A 32 29.56 3.57 -34.64
C GLN A 32 30.79 4.22 -34.04
N THR A 33 31.43 5.17 -34.71
CA THR A 33 32.60 5.89 -34.18
C THR A 33 32.22 6.69 -32.92
N TRP A 34 31.03 7.30 -32.92
CA TRP A 34 30.52 7.99 -31.75
C TRP A 34 30.25 7.05 -30.57
N ILE A 35 29.60 5.90 -30.82
CA ILE A 35 29.35 4.87 -29.79
C ILE A 35 30.67 4.34 -29.21
N ASP A 36 31.64 4.05 -30.06
CA ASP A 36 32.95 3.56 -29.60
C ASP A 36 33.70 4.65 -28.83
N GLY A 37 33.57 5.91 -29.21
CA GLY A 37 34.08 7.05 -28.46
C GLY A 37 33.44 7.19 -27.06
N ILE A 38 32.14 6.94 -26.93
CA ILE A 38 31.45 6.94 -25.63
C ILE A 38 31.91 5.74 -24.78
N LYS A 39 32.00 4.56 -25.39
CA LYS A 39 32.45 3.34 -24.68
C LYS A 39 33.91 3.41 -24.22
N ALA A 40 34.76 4.08 -24.97
CA ALA A 40 36.16 4.28 -24.64
C ALA A 40 36.40 5.33 -23.55
N ARG A 41 35.36 6.11 -23.15
CA ARG A 41 35.52 7.06 -22.03
C ARG A 41 35.73 6.27 -20.74
N PRO A 42 36.81 6.56 -20.01
CA PRO A 42 36.99 5.98 -18.68
C PRO A 42 35.79 6.36 -17.80
N GLY A 43 35.20 5.37 -17.15
CA GLY A 43 34.16 5.61 -16.16
C GLY A 43 34.63 6.56 -15.07
N GLN A 44 33.74 7.34 -14.50
CA GLN A 44 34.09 8.13 -13.33
C GLN A 44 34.57 7.19 -12.22
N PRO A 45 35.67 7.54 -11.51
CA PRO A 45 36.12 6.74 -10.40
C PRO A 45 34.99 6.63 -9.37
N ILE A 46 34.73 5.40 -8.95
CA ILE A 46 33.71 5.14 -7.91
C ILE A 46 34.27 5.76 -6.62
N PRO A 47 33.52 6.67 -5.96
CA PRO A 47 33.94 7.24 -4.71
C PRO A 47 34.17 6.11 -3.69
N PRO A 48 35.21 6.19 -2.85
CA PRO A 48 35.45 5.19 -1.81
C PRO A 48 34.23 5.12 -0.89
N LEU A 49 33.91 3.91 -0.44
CA LEU A 49 32.85 3.68 0.52
C LEU A 49 33.11 4.53 1.78
N PRO A 50 32.09 5.16 2.35
CA PRO A 50 32.24 5.90 3.58
C PRO A 50 32.77 4.97 4.68
N GLU A 51 33.76 5.43 5.45
CA GLU A 51 34.27 4.69 6.60
C GLU A 51 33.12 4.48 7.60
N VAL A 52 32.77 3.23 7.81
CA VAL A 52 31.81 2.86 8.86
C VAL A 52 32.52 3.00 10.20
N ARG A 53 32.24 4.07 10.92
CA ARG A 53 32.68 4.19 12.32
C ARG A 53 31.87 3.19 13.14
N PRO A 54 32.51 2.21 13.81
CA PRO A 54 31.80 1.33 14.69
C PRO A 54 31.11 2.16 15.78
N ALA A 55 29.79 2.00 15.90
CA ALA A 55 29.06 2.62 16.99
C ALA A 55 29.61 2.05 18.32
N PRO A 56 29.81 2.88 19.35
CA PRO A 56 30.23 2.38 20.64
C PRO A 56 29.18 1.37 21.13
N SER A 57 29.64 0.16 21.47
CA SER A 57 28.77 -0.85 22.06
C SER A 57 28.33 -0.36 23.45
N TYR A 58 27.03 -0.22 23.63
CA TYR A 58 26.46 0.12 24.92
C TYR A 58 26.15 -1.16 25.68
N VAL A 59 26.78 -1.33 26.85
CA VAL A 59 26.41 -2.42 27.77
C VAL A 59 25.27 -1.91 28.64
N TYR A 60 24.11 -2.53 28.51
CA TYR A 60 22.94 -2.20 29.33
C TYR A 60 23.16 -2.67 30.77
N GLU A 61 23.21 -1.74 31.68
CA GLU A 61 23.22 -2.03 33.12
C GLU A 61 21.79 -1.78 33.67
N PRO A 62 21.06 -2.84 34.02
CA PRO A 62 19.66 -2.69 34.46
C PRO A 62 19.54 -1.95 35.79
N GLY A 63 20.58 -1.96 36.63
CA GLY A 63 20.49 -1.47 38.01
C GLY A 63 19.32 -2.12 38.72
N ASP A 64 18.63 -1.36 39.57
CA ASP A 64 17.43 -1.82 40.30
C ASP A 64 16.15 -1.73 39.47
N ARG A 65 16.27 -1.47 38.16
CA ARG A 65 15.10 -1.41 37.27
C ARG A 65 14.56 -2.80 37.02
N ARG A 66 13.25 -2.91 37.14
CA ARG A 66 12.53 -4.15 36.86
C ARG A 66 12.67 -4.53 35.38
N SER A 67 12.87 -5.82 35.13
CA SER A 67 12.87 -6.33 33.75
C SER A 67 11.50 -6.16 33.10
N PRO A 68 11.41 -5.59 31.90
CA PRO A 68 10.14 -5.46 31.19
C PRO A 68 9.53 -6.81 30.77
N PHE A 69 10.31 -7.90 30.84
CA PHE A 69 9.87 -9.25 30.48
C PHE A 69 9.40 -10.07 31.69
N VAL A 70 9.53 -9.55 32.89
CA VAL A 70 8.93 -10.19 34.08
C VAL A 70 7.49 -9.72 34.15
N PRO A 71 6.49 -10.63 34.04
CA PRO A 71 5.09 -10.27 34.16
C PRO A 71 4.88 -9.53 35.47
N ASP A 72 4.04 -8.50 35.46
CA ASP A 72 3.55 -7.93 36.72
C ASP A 72 2.93 -9.06 37.54
N ALA A 73 3.20 -9.08 38.85
CA ALA A 73 2.40 -9.89 39.75
C ALA A 73 0.93 -9.66 39.37
N PRO A 74 0.09 -10.72 39.36
CA PRO A 74 -1.28 -10.56 38.93
C PRO A 74 -1.84 -9.33 39.62
N ARG A 75 -2.07 -8.26 38.88
CA ARG A 75 -2.84 -7.13 39.41
C ARG A 75 -4.09 -7.80 39.90
N GLU A 76 -4.37 -7.67 41.22
CA GLU A 76 -5.68 -8.01 41.72
C GLU A 76 -6.65 -7.57 40.65
N ARG A 77 -7.37 -8.54 40.05
CA ARG A 77 -8.38 -8.23 39.08
C ARG A 77 -9.20 -7.13 39.74
N LEU A 78 -8.96 -5.89 39.34
CA LEU A 78 -10.02 -4.92 39.45
C LEU A 78 -11.15 -5.69 38.82
N THR A 79 -12.11 -6.11 39.62
CA THR A 79 -13.33 -6.76 39.18
C THR A 79 -13.94 -5.81 38.17
N THR A 80 -13.40 -5.88 36.95
CA THR A 80 -13.97 -5.24 35.79
C THR A 80 -15.33 -5.88 35.74
N SER A 81 -16.32 -5.08 35.93
CA SER A 81 -17.71 -5.46 35.99
C SER A 81 -17.96 -6.61 35.04
N SER A 82 -18.31 -7.77 35.56
CA SER A 82 -18.61 -8.99 34.85
C SER A 82 -19.76 -8.87 33.84
N ASP A 83 -20.17 -7.64 33.56
CA ASP A 83 -21.26 -7.30 32.66
C ASP A 83 -20.79 -6.88 31.24
N ILE A 84 -19.46 -6.71 31.00
CA ILE A 84 -18.95 -6.40 29.67
C ILE A 84 -18.65 -7.72 28.98
N GLY A 85 -19.45 -8.05 27.98
CA GLY A 85 -19.26 -9.21 27.13
C GLY A 85 -20.17 -9.16 25.92
N PRO A 86 -19.81 -9.88 24.84
CA PRO A 86 -20.70 -9.98 23.70
C PRO A 86 -21.99 -10.72 24.09
N ASP A 87 -23.14 -10.21 23.65
CA ASP A 87 -24.42 -10.91 23.86
C ASP A 87 -24.48 -12.14 22.95
N PRO A 88 -24.49 -13.38 23.51
CA PRO A 88 -24.49 -14.60 22.72
C PRO A 88 -25.87 -14.86 22.05
N ASN A 89 -26.92 -14.20 22.52
CA ASN A 89 -28.29 -14.40 22.01
C ASN A 89 -28.64 -13.43 20.87
N ARG A 90 -27.79 -12.41 20.62
CA ARG A 90 -28.01 -11.46 19.53
C ARG A 90 -27.56 -12.07 18.20
N PRO A 91 -28.42 -12.06 17.16
CA PRO A 91 -27.96 -12.43 15.83
C PRO A 91 -26.88 -11.43 15.34
N ARG A 92 -25.81 -11.94 14.76
CA ARG A 92 -24.76 -11.11 14.17
C ARG A 92 -25.27 -10.41 12.93
N GLU A 93 -24.89 -9.15 12.79
CA GLU A 93 -25.12 -8.37 11.58
C GLU A 93 -24.09 -8.74 10.49
N LEU A 94 -24.39 -8.42 9.24
CA LEU A 94 -23.57 -8.81 8.09
C LEU A 94 -22.14 -8.25 8.19
N LEU A 95 -22.00 -7.00 8.60
CA LEU A 95 -20.70 -6.34 8.73
C LEU A 95 -19.85 -6.82 9.92
N GLU A 96 -20.39 -7.64 10.81
CA GLU A 96 -19.63 -8.30 11.88
C GLU A 96 -18.87 -9.55 11.39
N GLN A 97 -19.06 -9.96 10.14
CA GLN A 97 -18.31 -11.07 9.54
C GLN A 97 -16.92 -10.61 9.08
N GLU A 98 -16.79 -9.33 8.79
CA GLU A 98 -15.57 -8.72 8.29
C GLU A 98 -14.77 -8.04 9.42
N PRO A 99 -13.42 -8.09 9.38
CA PRO A 99 -12.62 -7.31 10.31
C PRO A 99 -12.82 -5.80 10.07
N LEU A 100 -12.73 -5.01 11.13
CA LEU A 100 -12.97 -3.58 11.05
C LEU A 100 -12.06 -2.87 10.02
N ASP A 101 -10.81 -3.32 9.91
CA ASP A 101 -9.80 -2.78 9.00
C ASP A 101 -10.09 -3.06 7.50
N ALA A 102 -10.96 -4.04 7.22
CA ALA A 102 -11.38 -4.36 5.85
C ALA A 102 -12.61 -3.56 5.41
N LEU A 103 -13.23 -2.83 6.34
CA LEU A 103 -14.40 -2.00 6.08
C LEU A 103 -13.95 -0.57 5.77
N THR A 104 -14.57 0.04 4.78
CA THR A 104 -14.22 1.41 4.34
C THR A 104 -15.44 2.32 4.40
N MET A 105 -15.32 3.46 5.08
CA MET A 105 -16.36 4.48 5.04
C MET A 105 -16.29 5.24 3.71
N VAL A 106 -17.37 5.22 2.94
CA VAL A 106 -17.44 5.87 1.62
C VAL A 106 -18.35 7.10 1.61
N GLY A 107 -19.00 7.40 2.71
CA GLY A 107 -19.80 8.61 2.82
C GLY A 107 -20.81 8.58 3.96
N THR A 108 -21.60 9.64 4.03
CA THR A 108 -22.74 9.78 4.95
C THR A 108 -23.98 10.23 4.20
N LEU A 109 -25.13 9.86 4.73
CA LEU A 109 -26.43 10.36 4.30
C LEU A 109 -27.21 10.85 5.52
N ARG A 110 -28.08 11.81 5.31
CA ARG A 110 -28.99 12.29 6.37
C ARG A 110 -30.43 12.29 5.86
N ASP A 111 -31.31 11.70 6.65
CA ASP A 111 -32.74 11.77 6.40
C ASP A 111 -33.49 12.23 7.66
N ALA A 112 -34.82 12.17 7.65
CA ALA A 112 -35.66 12.58 8.79
C ALA A 112 -35.39 11.76 10.08
N ARG A 113 -34.77 10.58 9.97
CA ARG A 113 -34.44 9.69 11.11
C ARG A 113 -33.04 9.94 11.69
N GLY A 114 -32.20 10.72 10.98
CA GLY A 114 -30.86 11.07 11.44
C GLY A 114 -29.76 10.76 10.41
N PRO A 115 -28.49 10.80 10.85
CA PRO A 115 -27.37 10.48 10.02
C PRO A 115 -27.23 8.95 9.83
N PHE A 116 -26.82 8.54 8.62
CA PHE A 116 -26.44 7.19 8.25
C PHE A 116 -25.01 7.19 7.73
N GLY A 117 -24.24 6.20 8.12
CA GLY A 117 -22.96 5.91 7.50
C GLY A 117 -23.14 4.98 6.30
N LEU A 118 -22.29 5.15 5.30
CA LEU A 118 -22.15 4.26 4.16
C LEU A 118 -20.83 3.53 4.29
N ILE A 119 -20.86 2.22 4.49
CA ILE A 119 -19.70 1.36 4.66
C ILE A 119 -19.61 0.42 3.46
N GLN A 120 -18.47 0.39 2.81
CA GLN A 120 -18.15 -0.57 1.77
C GLN A 120 -17.45 -1.78 2.37
N ASP A 121 -17.90 -2.97 2.02
CA ASP A 121 -17.27 -4.24 2.38
C ASP A 121 -16.16 -4.61 1.37
N PRO A 122 -15.33 -5.64 1.65
CA PRO A 122 -14.27 -6.08 0.73
C PRO A 122 -14.79 -6.56 -0.64
N ASP A 123 -16.05 -6.98 -0.73
CA ASP A 123 -16.69 -7.38 -1.99
C ASP A 123 -17.17 -6.16 -2.83
N GLY A 124 -16.97 -4.94 -2.33
CA GLY A 124 -17.37 -3.69 -2.99
C GLY A 124 -18.84 -3.31 -2.80
N ARG A 125 -19.59 -4.03 -1.95
CA ARG A 125 -20.99 -3.71 -1.65
C ARG A 125 -21.06 -2.60 -0.60
N VAL A 126 -22.00 -1.66 -0.80
CA VAL A 126 -22.20 -0.54 0.13
C VAL A 126 -23.38 -0.82 1.05
N HIS A 127 -23.14 -0.76 2.35
CA HIS A 127 -24.11 -0.99 3.41
C HIS A 127 -24.42 0.33 4.13
N ARG A 128 -25.69 0.53 4.44
CA ARG A 128 -26.13 1.66 5.24
C ARG A 128 -26.19 1.26 6.71
N VAL A 129 -25.50 2.02 7.56
CA VAL A 129 -25.45 1.78 9.00
C VAL A 129 -25.96 2.97 9.80
N THR A 130 -26.47 2.71 10.98
CA THR A 130 -26.99 3.71 11.94
C THR A 130 -26.35 3.53 13.31
N VAL A 131 -26.48 4.54 14.18
CA VAL A 131 -26.13 4.39 15.57
C VAL A 131 -26.91 3.22 16.19
N GLY A 132 -26.17 2.34 16.88
CA GLY A 132 -26.71 1.11 17.48
C GLY A 132 -26.51 -0.15 16.62
N ASN A 133 -26.21 -0.05 15.32
CA ASN A 133 -25.78 -1.20 14.51
C ASN A 133 -24.39 -1.70 14.94
N TYR A 134 -24.08 -2.91 14.49
CA TYR A 134 -22.82 -3.57 14.81
C TYR A 134 -21.98 -3.81 13.55
N MET A 135 -20.66 -3.67 13.66
CA MET A 135 -19.71 -3.99 12.59
C MET A 135 -18.35 -4.37 13.16
N GLY A 136 -17.56 -5.10 12.38
CA GLY A 136 -16.28 -5.62 12.82
C GLY A 136 -16.39 -6.90 13.65
N GLN A 137 -15.40 -7.77 13.58
CA GLN A 137 -15.39 -9.09 14.24
C GLN A 137 -15.41 -9.00 15.77
N ASN A 138 -15.05 -7.86 16.32
CA ASN A 138 -14.98 -7.60 17.75
C ASN A 138 -16.28 -6.99 18.33
N HIS A 139 -17.42 -7.29 17.72
CA HIS A 139 -18.73 -6.81 18.19
C HIS A 139 -18.81 -5.28 18.32
N GLY A 140 -18.18 -4.53 17.41
CA GLY A 140 -18.12 -3.08 17.44
C GLY A 140 -19.49 -2.44 17.30
N ARG A 141 -20.03 -1.84 18.36
CA ARG A 141 -21.30 -1.12 18.35
C ARG A 141 -21.11 0.32 17.95
N ILE A 142 -21.82 0.79 16.95
CA ILE A 142 -21.77 2.18 16.51
C ILE A 142 -22.38 3.09 17.57
N THR A 143 -21.58 4.03 18.07
CA THR A 143 -21.97 5.01 19.11
C THR A 143 -22.26 6.38 18.53
N GLY A 144 -21.64 6.71 17.38
CA GLY A 144 -21.84 8.00 16.72
C GLY A 144 -21.46 7.99 15.25
N ILE A 145 -22.08 8.88 14.48
CA ILE A 145 -21.77 9.07 13.05
C ILE A 145 -21.62 10.58 12.82
N SER A 146 -20.44 10.99 12.39
CA SER A 146 -20.13 12.33 11.91
C SER A 146 -20.07 12.40 10.40
N GLU A 147 -19.78 13.54 9.81
CA GLU A 147 -19.64 13.69 8.35
C GLU A 147 -18.42 12.95 7.79
N SER A 148 -17.36 12.81 8.59
CA SER A 148 -16.08 12.23 8.18
C SER A 148 -15.68 10.98 8.95
N GLU A 149 -16.43 10.55 9.97
CA GLU A 149 -16.00 9.47 10.86
C GLU A 149 -17.20 8.77 11.52
N ILE A 150 -17.09 7.48 11.69
CA ILE A 150 -18.02 6.63 12.45
C ILE A 150 -17.29 6.14 13.70
N PHE A 151 -17.85 6.44 14.86
CA PHE A 151 -17.35 6.01 16.16
C PHE A 151 -18.04 4.75 16.61
N LEU A 152 -17.27 3.85 17.22
CA LEU A 152 -17.80 2.57 17.74
C LEU A 152 -17.04 2.15 18.99
N ASP A 153 -17.68 1.31 19.78
CA ASP A 153 -17.08 0.63 20.92
C ASP A 153 -16.98 -0.87 20.60
N GLU A 154 -15.75 -1.38 20.53
CA GLU A 154 -15.46 -2.79 20.34
C GLU A 154 -15.37 -3.52 21.69
N ILE A 155 -15.80 -4.78 21.72
CA ILE A 155 -15.63 -5.68 22.86
C ILE A 155 -14.52 -6.68 22.51
N VAL A 156 -13.36 -6.51 23.16
CA VAL A 156 -12.19 -7.36 22.91
C VAL A 156 -11.86 -8.19 24.15
N SER A 157 -11.35 -9.41 23.96
CA SER A 157 -10.89 -10.24 25.08
C SER A 157 -9.67 -9.62 25.75
N ASP A 158 -9.64 -9.64 27.08
CA ASP A 158 -8.51 -9.18 27.90
C ASP A 158 -7.37 -10.22 27.99
N GLY A 159 -7.55 -11.40 27.38
CA GLY A 159 -6.61 -12.53 27.46
C GLY A 159 -6.62 -13.28 28.79
N LEU A 160 -7.40 -12.86 29.75
CA LEU A 160 -7.52 -13.47 31.08
C LEU A 160 -8.90 -14.14 31.30
N GLY A 161 -9.68 -14.24 30.23
CA GLY A 161 -11.03 -14.82 30.24
C GLY A 161 -12.13 -13.79 30.50
N GLY A 162 -11.80 -12.51 30.47
CA GLY A 162 -12.74 -11.38 30.52
C GLY A 162 -12.78 -10.62 29.19
N TYR A 163 -13.58 -9.55 29.20
CA TYR A 163 -13.72 -8.64 28.06
C TYR A 163 -13.54 -7.18 28.52
N VAL A 164 -13.01 -6.36 27.61
CA VAL A 164 -12.88 -4.93 27.79
C VAL A 164 -13.49 -4.18 26.61
N SER A 165 -14.10 -3.03 26.87
CA SER A 165 -14.55 -2.13 25.82
C SER A 165 -13.37 -1.29 25.34
N ARG A 166 -13.22 -1.16 24.03
CA ARG A 166 -12.19 -0.36 23.37
C ARG A 166 -12.85 0.57 22.35
N PRO A 167 -12.67 1.90 22.47
CA PRO A 167 -13.15 2.81 21.45
C PRO A 167 -12.36 2.61 20.16
N ALA A 168 -13.07 2.66 19.03
CA ALA A 168 -12.53 2.56 17.68
C ALA A 168 -13.28 3.52 16.76
N SER A 169 -12.73 3.80 15.59
CA SER A 169 -13.39 4.62 14.58
C SER A 169 -12.98 4.23 13.17
N ILE A 170 -13.85 4.54 12.21
CA ILE A 170 -13.55 4.44 10.78
C ILE A 170 -13.73 5.83 10.16
N GLY A 171 -12.65 6.37 9.59
CA GLY A 171 -12.66 7.62 8.85
C GLY A 171 -13.13 7.46 7.41
N LEU A 172 -13.63 8.57 6.84
CA LEU A 172 -13.95 8.66 5.42
C LEU A 172 -12.68 8.45 4.59
N ASN A 173 -12.76 7.59 3.60
CA ASN A 173 -11.67 7.37 2.67
C ASN A 173 -11.75 8.45 1.56
N ASP A 174 -10.70 9.27 1.46
CA ASP A 174 -10.53 10.31 0.43
C ASP A 174 -10.04 9.72 -0.91
#